data_b93e2fd61a81b372e8ac5544e1d1f337
#
_entry.id   b93e2fd61a81b372e8ac5544e1d1f337
#
_cell.length_a   1.000
_cell.length_b   1.000
_cell.length_c   1.000
_cell.angle_alpha   90.00
_cell.angle_beta   90.00
_cell.angle_gamma   90.00
#
_symmetry.space_group_name_H-M   'P 1'
#
loop_
_entity.id
_entity.type
_entity.pdbx_description
1 polymer ?
#
loop_
_entity_poly.entity_id
_entity_poly.type
_entity_poly.pdbx_seq_one_letter_code
_entity_poly.pdbx_strand_id
1 'polypeptide(L)'
;MILFERVGKRYGGRFDALANLDFRVQRGEMVFLTGHSGAGKSSLLRLIMLLERPTRGRVLVAGHDIGRLHPSQVPFYRRQIGVVFQDHQLLHDRSIYHNVALPLEIRGADPRDIARRVRAALDKVGLLHREKALPIELSGGEQQRVGIARAVVNKPSLLLADEPTGNLDPQLSADIMALFEDFNRIGTTVMIASHDLALIARLSHRVLRLREGRLISDEDAA
;
A
#
# COMPACT_ATOMS: atom_id res chain seq x y z
N MET A 1 11.71 4.59 8.28
CA MET A 1 10.42 5.12 7.76
C MET A 1 9.25 4.68 8.63
N ILE A 2 9.12 3.41 8.92
CA ILE A 2 8.11 2.82 9.81
C ILE A 2 8.82 2.22 11.02
N LEU A 3 8.24 2.37 12.22
CA LEU A 3 8.73 1.74 13.45
C LEU A 3 7.55 1.24 14.27
N PHE A 4 7.55 -0.04 14.59
CA PHE A 4 6.64 -0.68 15.52
C PHE A 4 7.38 -0.95 16.83
N GLU A 5 6.83 -0.48 17.96
CA GLU A 5 7.40 -0.68 19.28
C GLU A 5 6.36 -1.35 20.18
N ARG A 6 6.55 -2.63 20.44
CA ARG A 6 5.69 -3.50 21.26
C ARG A 6 4.20 -3.37 20.91
N VAL A 7 3.92 -3.34 19.60
CA VAL A 7 2.59 -3.08 19.09
C VAL A 7 1.69 -4.30 19.24
N GLY A 8 0.52 -4.10 19.81
CA GLY A 8 -0.57 -5.05 19.87
C GLY A 8 -1.87 -4.46 19.36
N LYS A 9 -2.68 -5.27 18.68
CA LYS A 9 -4.04 -4.92 18.24
C LYS A 9 -5.02 -6.01 18.64
N ARG A 10 -6.05 -5.63 19.37
CA ARG A 10 -7.14 -6.50 19.81
C ARG A 10 -8.46 -6.02 19.23
N TYR A 11 -9.25 -6.95 18.71
CA TYR A 11 -10.62 -6.72 18.24
C TYR A 11 -11.63 -7.38 19.19
N GLY A 12 -12.75 -6.69 19.47
CA GLY A 12 -13.84 -7.23 20.27
C GLY A 12 -13.44 -7.68 21.70
N GLY A 13 -12.32 -7.20 22.24
CA GLY A 13 -11.85 -7.52 23.58
C GLY A 13 -11.29 -8.95 23.80
N ARG A 14 -11.38 -9.85 22.82
CA ARG A 14 -11.01 -11.29 22.97
C ARG A 14 -9.97 -11.80 21.98
N PHE A 15 -9.85 -11.18 20.81
CA PHE A 15 -8.95 -11.67 19.74
C PHE A 15 -7.79 -10.73 19.53
N ASP A 16 -6.58 -11.20 19.80
CA ASP A 16 -5.33 -10.49 19.52
C ASP A 16 -4.93 -10.72 18.06
N ALA A 17 -5.29 -9.77 17.19
CA ALA A 17 -4.92 -9.80 15.77
C ALA A 17 -3.42 -9.52 15.56
N LEU A 18 -2.81 -8.74 16.48
CA LEU A 18 -1.38 -8.50 16.52
C LEU A 18 -0.91 -8.52 17.98
N ALA A 19 0.23 -9.17 18.23
CA ALA A 19 0.77 -9.36 19.57
C ALA A 19 2.26 -9.07 19.62
N ASN A 20 2.61 -7.98 20.32
CA ASN A 20 3.98 -7.57 20.63
C ASN A 20 4.89 -7.50 19.38
N LEU A 21 4.47 -6.73 18.37
CA LEU A 21 5.28 -6.53 17.18
C LEU A 21 6.35 -5.47 17.42
N ASP A 22 7.59 -5.82 17.14
CA ASP A 22 8.76 -4.94 17.14
C ASP A 22 9.51 -5.13 15.84
N PHE A 23 9.56 -4.09 14.99
CA PHE A 23 10.36 -4.05 13.77
C PHE A 23 10.48 -2.62 13.25
N ARG A 24 11.44 -2.40 12.36
CA ARG A 24 11.67 -1.12 11.70
C ARG A 24 11.82 -1.30 10.19
N VAL A 25 11.20 -0.42 9.40
CA VAL A 25 11.41 -0.29 7.96
C VAL A 25 12.12 1.03 7.69
N GLN A 26 13.20 1.00 6.95
CA GLN A 26 13.99 2.17 6.61
C GLN A 26 13.32 3.00 5.50
N ARG A 27 13.77 4.23 5.31
CA ARG A 27 13.31 5.05 4.18
C ARG A 27 13.91 4.52 2.88
N GLY A 28 13.09 4.41 1.84
CA GLY A 28 13.49 3.87 0.54
C GLY A 28 13.64 2.33 0.53
N GLU A 29 13.31 1.65 1.61
CA GLU A 29 13.33 0.19 1.67
C GLU A 29 12.08 -0.40 1.04
N MET A 30 12.22 -1.52 0.34
CA MET A 30 11.11 -2.37 -0.10
C MET A 30 11.06 -3.62 0.77
N VAL A 31 9.89 -3.90 1.35
CA VAL A 31 9.69 -4.99 2.32
C VAL A 31 8.43 -5.78 1.96
N PHE A 32 8.55 -7.10 1.96
CA PHE A 32 7.40 -7.99 1.89
C PHE A 32 6.91 -8.37 3.29
N LEU A 33 5.59 -8.36 3.46
CA LEU A 33 4.90 -8.84 4.64
C LEU A 33 4.17 -10.13 4.29
N THR A 34 4.63 -11.27 4.79
CA THR A 34 4.09 -12.59 4.43
C THR A 34 3.50 -13.31 5.64
N GLY A 35 2.70 -14.34 5.37
CA GLY A 35 2.03 -15.18 6.36
C GLY A 35 0.71 -15.73 5.81
N HIS A 36 0.21 -16.79 6.43
CA HIS A 36 -1.06 -17.39 6.04
C HIS A 36 -2.25 -16.41 6.16
N SER A 37 -3.42 -16.79 5.61
CA SER A 37 -4.65 -16.01 5.82
C SER A 37 -4.94 -15.90 7.32
N GLY A 38 -5.31 -14.70 7.77
CA GLY A 38 -5.52 -14.43 9.20
C GLY A 38 -4.25 -14.20 10.04
N ALA A 39 -3.04 -14.26 9.46
CA ALA A 39 -1.79 -14.02 10.20
C ALA A 39 -1.63 -12.60 10.77
N GLY A 40 -2.48 -11.64 10.37
CA GLY A 40 -2.44 -10.26 10.85
C GLY A 40 -1.93 -9.23 9.83
N LYS A 41 -1.61 -9.63 8.58
CA LYS A 41 -1.05 -8.75 7.54
C LYS A 41 -1.91 -7.50 7.31
N SER A 42 -3.18 -7.68 6.97
CA SER A 42 -4.09 -6.54 6.72
C SER A 42 -4.33 -5.71 7.99
N SER A 43 -4.34 -6.33 9.20
CA SER A 43 -4.42 -5.57 10.45
C SER A 43 -3.20 -4.67 10.66
N LEU A 44 -1.98 -5.15 10.33
CA LEU A 44 -0.76 -4.36 10.37
C LEU A 44 -0.83 -3.18 9.39
N LEU A 45 -1.22 -3.43 8.13
CA LEU A 45 -1.40 -2.36 7.15
C LEU A 45 -2.44 -1.33 7.59
N ARG A 46 -3.57 -1.78 8.18
CA ARG A 46 -4.62 -0.88 8.73
C ARG A 46 -4.10 0.03 9.84
N LEU A 47 -3.17 -0.45 10.68
CA LEU A 47 -2.52 0.41 11.67
C LEU A 47 -1.66 1.49 11.02
N ILE A 48 -0.86 1.13 9.99
CA ILE A 48 -0.03 2.11 9.27
C ILE A 48 -0.91 3.11 8.53
N MET A 49 -2.01 2.69 7.92
CA MET A 49 -2.99 3.58 7.26
C MET A 49 -3.81 4.42 8.26
N LEU A 50 -3.64 4.15 9.57
CA LEU A 50 -4.46 4.72 10.64
C LEU A 50 -5.98 4.53 10.42
N LEU A 51 -6.37 3.45 9.75
CA LEU A 51 -7.77 2.97 9.72
C LEU A 51 -8.16 2.37 11.06
N GLU A 52 -7.17 1.87 11.79
CA GLU A 52 -7.26 1.35 13.14
C GLU A 52 -6.16 1.96 14.00
N ARG A 53 -6.36 1.97 15.31
CA ARG A 53 -5.32 2.38 16.27
C ARG A 53 -4.78 1.16 17.01
N PRO A 54 -3.50 1.14 17.38
CA PRO A 54 -2.95 0.09 18.22
C PRO A 54 -3.66 0.08 19.59
N THR A 55 -3.87 -1.10 20.15
CA THR A 55 -4.39 -1.27 21.52
C THR A 55 -3.25 -1.12 22.53
N ARG A 56 -2.03 -1.48 22.15
CA ARG A 56 -0.80 -1.36 22.93
C ARG A 56 0.37 -0.97 22.05
N GLY A 57 1.41 -0.41 22.65
CA GLY A 57 2.62 -0.01 21.96
C GLY A 57 2.44 1.26 21.13
N ARG A 58 3.39 1.52 20.23
CA ARG A 58 3.42 2.71 19.37
C ARG A 58 3.74 2.35 17.94
N VAL A 59 3.09 3.03 17.00
CA VAL A 59 3.42 2.98 15.58
C VAL A 59 3.90 4.37 15.17
N LEU A 60 5.17 4.45 14.74
CA LEU A 60 5.71 5.69 14.22
C LEU A 60 5.87 5.58 12.71
N VAL A 61 5.46 6.63 11.99
CA VAL A 61 5.68 6.77 10.54
C VAL A 61 6.35 8.12 10.30
N ALA A 62 7.46 8.11 9.58
CA ALA A 62 8.31 9.28 9.36
C ALA A 62 8.68 10.02 10.67
N GLY A 63 8.87 9.27 11.77
CA GLY A 63 9.23 9.79 13.10
C GLY A 63 8.04 10.26 13.94
N HIS A 64 6.82 10.28 13.42
CA HIS A 64 5.63 10.73 14.15
C HIS A 64 4.83 9.54 14.69
N ASP A 65 4.46 9.58 15.98
CA ASP A 65 3.54 8.60 16.58
C ASP A 65 2.13 8.83 16.02
N ILE A 66 1.77 8.00 15.01
CA ILE A 66 0.48 8.12 14.31
C ILE A 66 -0.70 7.74 15.21
N GLY A 67 -0.47 6.88 16.22
CA GLY A 67 -1.49 6.49 17.18
C GLY A 67 -2.02 7.66 18.02
N ARG A 68 -1.24 8.74 18.15
CA ARG A 68 -1.58 9.94 18.93
C ARG A 68 -2.14 11.10 18.10
N LEU A 69 -2.22 10.95 16.77
CA LEU A 69 -2.75 12.00 15.91
C LEU A 69 -4.21 12.33 16.30
N HIS A 70 -4.50 13.64 16.42
CA HIS A 70 -5.88 14.09 16.58
C HIS A 70 -6.72 13.76 15.33
N PRO A 71 -8.02 13.47 15.44
CA PRO A 71 -8.87 13.13 14.29
C PRO A 71 -8.77 14.10 13.11
N SER A 72 -8.62 15.41 13.37
CA SER A 72 -8.44 16.44 12.32
C SER A 72 -7.12 16.33 11.56
N GLN A 73 -6.10 15.67 12.11
CA GLN A 73 -4.78 15.48 11.48
C GLN A 73 -4.74 14.21 10.60
N VAL A 74 -5.63 13.25 10.85
CA VAL A 74 -5.66 11.96 10.14
C VAL A 74 -5.80 12.13 8.62
N PRO A 75 -6.68 12.99 8.07
CA PRO A 75 -6.76 13.20 6.62
C PRO A 75 -5.45 13.70 6.01
N PHE A 76 -4.74 14.59 6.69
CA PHE A 76 -3.45 15.12 6.23
C PHE A 76 -2.37 14.04 6.21
N TYR A 77 -2.35 13.17 7.23
CA TYR A 77 -1.46 12.02 7.28
C TYR A 77 -1.74 11.05 6.12
N ARG A 78 -3.01 10.66 5.92
CA ARG A 78 -3.39 9.71 4.85
C ARG A 78 -3.06 10.21 3.45
N ARG A 79 -3.07 11.52 3.20
CA ARG A 79 -2.69 12.13 1.91
C ARG A 79 -1.20 11.93 1.56
N GLN A 80 -0.37 11.53 2.53
CA GLN A 80 1.06 11.30 2.35
C GLN A 80 1.39 9.84 2.02
N ILE A 81 0.41 8.95 2.09
CA ILE A 81 0.54 7.51 1.87
C ILE A 81 -0.19 7.13 0.59
N GLY A 82 0.46 6.36 -0.28
CA GLY A 82 -0.20 5.64 -1.38
C GLY A 82 -0.68 4.28 -0.89
N VAL A 83 -1.88 3.89 -1.28
CA VAL A 83 -2.44 2.59 -0.91
C VAL A 83 -3.02 1.90 -2.13
N VAL A 84 -2.61 0.64 -2.34
CA VAL A 84 -3.15 -0.26 -3.34
C VAL A 84 -3.93 -1.35 -2.60
N PHE A 85 -5.23 -1.43 -2.84
CA PHE A 85 -6.13 -2.39 -2.20
C PHE A 85 -6.31 -3.63 -3.07
N GLN A 86 -6.57 -4.76 -2.43
CA GLN A 86 -6.82 -6.04 -3.10
C GLN A 86 -8.03 -6.01 -4.04
N ASP A 87 -9.10 -5.30 -3.67
CA ASP A 87 -10.36 -5.15 -4.41
C ASP A 87 -10.39 -3.87 -5.27
N HIS A 88 -9.23 -3.30 -5.57
CA HIS A 88 -8.98 -2.07 -6.34
C HIS A 88 -9.69 -0.82 -5.80
N GLN A 89 -10.86 -0.91 -5.20
CA GLN A 89 -11.71 0.17 -4.66
C GLN A 89 -11.86 1.36 -5.64
N LEU A 90 -12.13 1.05 -6.91
CA LEU A 90 -12.36 2.05 -7.93
C LEU A 90 -13.81 2.57 -7.83
N LEU A 91 -13.98 3.86 -8.13
CA LEU A 91 -15.28 4.46 -8.27
C LEU A 91 -15.84 4.10 -9.66
N HIS A 92 -16.85 3.22 -9.68
CA HIS A 92 -17.39 2.64 -10.91
C HIS A 92 -18.21 3.62 -11.76
N ASP A 93 -18.70 4.70 -11.16
CA ASP A 93 -19.41 5.80 -11.79
C ASP A 93 -18.48 6.88 -12.39
N ARG A 94 -17.18 6.72 -12.28
CA ARG A 94 -16.18 7.67 -12.75
C ARG A 94 -15.17 7.01 -13.68
N SER A 95 -14.70 7.78 -14.69
CA SER A 95 -13.64 7.31 -15.56
C SER A 95 -12.35 7.00 -14.79
N ILE A 96 -11.44 6.25 -15.42
CA ILE A 96 -10.14 5.97 -14.80
C ILE A 96 -9.33 7.24 -14.61
N TYR A 97 -9.46 8.24 -15.49
CA TYR A 97 -8.88 9.56 -15.27
C TYR A 97 -9.34 10.16 -13.93
N HIS A 98 -10.65 10.21 -13.66
CA HIS A 98 -11.19 10.77 -12.42
C HIS A 98 -10.87 9.91 -11.19
N ASN A 99 -10.77 8.59 -11.34
CA ASN A 99 -10.27 7.73 -10.28
C ASN A 99 -8.84 8.09 -9.85
N VAL A 100 -7.96 8.33 -10.82
CA VAL A 100 -6.56 8.71 -10.55
C VAL A 100 -6.44 10.18 -10.11
N ALA A 101 -7.33 11.06 -10.57
CA ALA A 101 -7.35 12.47 -10.18
C ALA A 101 -7.75 12.70 -8.71
N LEU A 102 -8.58 11.83 -8.16
CA LEU A 102 -9.23 12.00 -6.85
C LEU A 102 -8.27 12.41 -5.72
N PRO A 103 -7.08 11.79 -5.52
CA PRO A 103 -6.16 12.20 -4.46
C PRO A 103 -5.61 13.62 -4.64
N LEU A 104 -5.48 14.10 -5.89
CA LEU A 104 -5.03 15.46 -6.20
C LEU A 104 -6.14 16.47 -5.96
N GLU A 105 -7.37 16.14 -6.36
CA GLU A 105 -8.58 16.96 -6.13
C GLU A 105 -8.80 17.17 -4.62
N ILE A 106 -8.72 16.10 -3.82
CA ILE A 106 -8.83 16.17 -2.35
C ILE A 106 -7.76 17.09 -1.73
N ARG A 107 -6.60 17.22 -2.37
CA ARG A 107 -5.55 18.15 -1.93
C ARG A 107 -5.78 19.59 -2.36
N GLY A 108 -6.73 19.85 -3.24
CA GLY A 108 -6.97 21.16 -3.83
C GLY A 108 -5.88 21.57 -4.83
N ALA A 109 -5.31 20.62 -5.58
CA ALA A 109 -4.30 20.91 -6.59
C ALA A 109 -4.91 21.68 -7.78
N ASP A 110 -4.07 22.47 -8.46
CA ASP A 110 -4.48 23.21 -9.66
C ASP A 110 -4.94 22.24 -10.77
N PRO A 111 -6.04 22.54 -11.50
CA PRO A 111 -6.57 21.65 -12.53
C PRO A 111 -5.57 21.28 -13.64
N ARG A 112 -4.68 22.21 -14.02
CA ARG A 112 -3.65 21.96 -15.04
C ARG A 112 -2.58 20.97 -14.51
N ASP A 113 -2.21 21.11 -13.23
CA ASP A 113 -1.28 20.19 -12.57
C ASP A 113 -1.89 18.81 -12.40
N ILE A 114 -3.20 18.73 -12.04
CA ILE A 114 -3.96 17.48 -11.99
C ILE A 114 -3.89 16.78 -13.35
N ALA A 115 -4.27 17.45 -14.45
CA ALA A 115 -4.28 16.84 -15.77
C ALA A 115 -2.90 16.28 -16.18
N ARG A 116 -1.83 17.03 -15.92
CA ARG A 116 -0.46 16.62 -16.21
C ARG A 116 -0.06 15.39 -15.42
N ARG A 117 -0.31 15.37 -14.11
CA ARG A 117 0.09 14.28 -13.21
C ARG A 117 -0.73 13.01 -13.46
N VAL A 118 -2.03 13.13 -13.67
CA VAL A 118 -2.90 11.99 -13.95
C VAL A 118 -2.47 11.29 -15.23
N ARG A 119 -2.24 12.04 -16.31
CA ARG A 119 -1.79 11.45 -17.58
C ARG A 119 -0.42 10.80 -17.45
N ALA A 120 0.52 11.43 -16.75
CA ALA A 120 1.82 10.83 -16.49
C ALA A 120 1.72 9.54 -15.63
N ALA A 121 0.80 9.49 -14.66
CA ALA A 121 0.57 8.29 -13.86
C ALA A 121 -0.08 7.17 -14.68
N LEU A 122 -1.07 7.50 -15.52
CA LEU A 122 -1.71 6.56 -16.44
C LEU A 122 -0.75 6.04 -17.51
N ASP A 123 0.12 6.89 -18.04
CA ASP A 123 1.16 6.51 -18.99
C ASP A 123 2.15 5.52 -18.38
N LYS A 124 2.61 5.78 -17.14
CA LYS A 124 3.54 4.88 -16.41
C LYS A 124 2.97 3.47 -16.22
N VAL A 125 1.65 3.31 -16.13
CA VAL A 125 0.99 2.00 -16.01
C VAL A 125 0.43 1.50 -17.34
N GLY A 126 0.72 2.17 -18.48
CA GLY A 126 0.32 1.77 -19.81
C GLY A 126 -1.17 1.97 -20.14
N LEU A 127 -1.88 2.84 -19.42
CA LEU A 127 -3.33 3.03 -19.57
C LEU A 127 -3.74 4.44 -20.02
N LEU A 128 -2.81 5.26 -20.52
CA LEU A 128 -3.13 6.62 -20.97
C LEU A 128 -4.17 6.62 -22.10
N HIS A 129 -4.11 5.67 -23.03
CA HIS A 129 -5.05 5.52 -24.15
C HIS A 129 -6.48 5.18 -23.71
N ARG A 130 -6.66 4.73 -22.46
CA ARG A 130 -7.95 4.38 -21.85
C ARG A 130 -8.46 5.44 -20.86
N GLU A 131 -7.87 6.65 -20.80
CA GLU A 131 -8.15 7.65 -19.74
C GLU A 131 -9.65 7.96 -19.54
N LYS A 132 -10.48 7.80 -20.58
CA LYS A 132 -11.92 8.08 -20.56
C LYS A 132 -12.77 6.85 -20.21
N ALA A 133 -12.20 5.64 -20.21
CA ALA A 133 -12.93 4.40 -19.94
C ALA A 133 -13.45 4.36 -18.49
N LEU A 134 -14.55 3.64 -18.28
CA LEU A 134 -15.04 3.30 -16.94
C LEU A 134 -14.35 2.03 -16.42
N PRO A 135 -14.24 1.83 -15.09
CA PRO A 135 -13.64 0.63 -14.52
C PRO A 135 -14.25 -0.68 -15.03
N ILE A 136 -15.55 -0.72 -15.28
CA ILE A 136 -16.26 -1.92 -15.77
C ILE A 136 -15.80 -2.35 -17.18
N GLU A 137 -15.19 -1.45 -17.96
CA GLU A 137 -14.69 -1.71 -19.30
C GLU A 137 -13.26 -2.28 -19.28
N LEU A 138 -12.66 -2.43 -18.09
CA LEU A 138 -11.28 -2.85 -17.89
C LEU A 138 -11.22 -4.28 -17.35
N SER A 139 -10.19 -5.03 -17.77
CA SER A 139 -9.81 -6.29 -17.13
C SER A 139 -9.37 -6.06 -15.68
N GLY A 140 -9.39 -7.13 -14.86
CA GLY A 140 -8.94 -7.03 -13.46
C GLY A 140 -7.51 -6.49 -13.31
N GLY A 141 -6.61 -6.91 -14.20
CA GLY A 141 -5.23 -6.40 -14.21
C GLY A 141 -5.11 -4.94 -14.63
N GLU A 142 -5.96 -4.46 -15.55
CA GLU A 142 -6.04 -3.04 -15.88
C GLU A 142 -6.60 -2.23 -14.71
N GLN A 143 -7.64 -2.73 -14.02
CA GLN A 143 -8.18 -2.11 -12.82
C GLN A 143 -7.11 -2.01 -11.71
N GLN A 144 -6.30 -3.05 -11.54
CA GLN A 144 -5.17 -3.05 -10.60
C GLN A 144 -4.16 -1.95 -10.96
N ARG A 145 -3.78 -1.82 -12.24
CA ARG A 145 -2.90 -0.76 -12.70
C ARG A 145 -3.49 0.64 -12.47
N VAL A 146 -4.79 0.84 -12.64
CA VAL A 146 -5.46 2.11 -12.27
C VAL A 146 -5.34 2.36 -10.76
N GLY A 147 -5.54 1.34 -9.92
CA GLY A 147 -5.34 1.43 -8.47
C GLY A 147 -3.93 1.87 -8.09
N ILE A 148 -2.92 1.32 -8.78
CA ILE A 148 -1.51 1.72 -8.60
C ILE A 148 -1.30 3.17 -9.05
N ALA A 149 -1.76 3.56 -10.24
CA ALA A 149 -1.65 4.94 -10.73
C ALA A 149 -2.26 5.94 -9.74
N ARG A 150 -3.44 5.63 -9.20
CA ARG A 150 -4.11 6.44 -8.16
C ARG A 150 -3.28 6.54 -6.88
N ALA A 151 -2.66 5.44 -6.45
CA ALA A 151 -1.85 5.42 -5.24
C ALA A 151 -0.58 6.29 -5.36
N VAL A 152 0.02 6.36 -6.55
CA VAL A 152 1.31 7.04 -6.78
C VAL A 152 1.21 8.45 -7.33
N VAL A 153 0.03 8.89 -7.80
CA VAL A 153 -0.16 10.21 -8.46
C VAL A 153 0.28 11.40 -7.59
N ASN A 154 0.20 11.24 -6.27
CA ASN A 154 0.67 12.22 -5.28
C ASN A 154 2.17 12.13 -4.97
N LYS A 155 2.90 11.19 -5.58
CA LYS A 155 4.31 10.89 -5.24
C LYS A 155 4.49 10.65 -3.74
N PRO A 156 3.82 9.65 -3.15
CA PRO A 156 3.90 9.38 -1.73
C PRO A 156 5.31 8.94 -1.33
N SER A 157 5.72 9.22 -0.09
CA SER A 157 6.97 8.71 0.47
C SER A 157 6.85 7.26 0.96
N LEU A 158 5.62 6.78 1.16
CA LEU A 158 5.28 5.42 1.58
C LEU A 158 4.15 4.87 0.70
N LEU A 159 4.38 3.71 0.10
CA LEU A 159 3.42 2.96 -0.70
C LEU A 159 3.13 1.64 0.00
N LEU A 160 1.87 1.39 0.29
CA LEU A 160 1.37 0.16 0.89
C LEU A 160 0.54 -0.61 -0.15
N ALA A 161 0.69 -1.92 -0.19
CA ALA A 161 -0.14 -2.77 -1.04
C ALA A 161 -0.61 -4.01 -0.25
N ASP A 162 -1.89 -4.30 -0.32
CA ASP A 162 -2.48 -5.51 0.27
C ASP A 162 -2.87 -6.46 -0.86
N GLU A 163 -2.12 -7.59 -1.00
CA GLU A 163 -2.29 -8.64 -2.01
C GLU A 163 -2.45 -8.09 -3.45
N PRO A 164 -1.51 -7.26 -3.96
CA PRO A 164 -1.70 -6.53 -5.23
C PRO A 164 -1.68 -7.43 -6.47
N THR A 165 -1.32 -8.71 -6.33
CA THR A 165 -1.24 -9.70 -7.41
C THR A 165 -2.14 -10.92 -7.20
N GLY A 166 -2.97 -10.92 -6.15
CA GLY A 166 -3.66 -12.11 -5.66
C GLY A 166 -4.65 -12.78 -6.63
N ASN A 167 -5.08 -12.10 -7.69
CA ASN A 167 -6.03 -12.62 -8.69
C ASN A 167 -5.49 -12.47 -10.13
N LEU A 168 -4.18 -12.36 -10.30
CA LEU A 168 -3.55 -12.11 -11.58
C LEU A 168 -2.76 -13.33 -12.04
N ASP A 169 -2.61 -13.48 -13.36
CA ASP A 169 -1.72 -14.48 -13.92
C ASP A 169 -0.24 -14.15 -13.59
N PRO A 170 0.67 -15.14 -13.72
CA PRO A 170 2.08 -14.95 -13.32
C PRO A 170 2.81 -13.84 -14.10
N GLN A 171 2.50 -13.65 -15.39
CA GLN A 171 3.15 -12.61 -16.20
C GLN A 171 2.71 -11.23 -15.73
N LEU A 172 1.41 -11.02 -15.56
CA LEU A 172 0.85 -9.76 -15.08
C LEU A 172 1.29 -9.46 -13.65
N SER A 173 1.44 -10.49 -12.81
CA SER A 173 2.00 -10.36 -11.45
C SER A 173 3.43 -9.83 -11.47
N ALA A 174 4.27 -10.34 -12.38
CA ALA A 174 5.63 -9.85 -12.57
C ALA A 174 5.65 -8.39 -13.05
N ASP A 175 4.79 -8.03 -14.00
CA ASP A 175 4.68 -6.65 -14.51
C ASP A 175 4.25 -5.68 -13.41
N ILE A 176 3.30 -6.07 -12.57
CA ILE A 176 2.87 -5.28 -11.41
C ILE A 176 4.01 -5.11 -10.39
N MET A 177 4.77 -6.17 -10.11
CA MET A 177 5.91 -6.06 -9.19
C MET A 177 7.01 -5.16 -9.75
N ALA A 178 7.29 -5.21 -11.05
CA ALA A 178 8.25 -4.31 -11.69
C ALA A 178 7.86 -2.83 -11.50
N LEU A 179 6.55 -2.49 -11.52
CA LEU A 179 6.10 -1.14 -11.19
C LEU A 179 6.43 -0.76 -9.75
N PHE A 180 6.24 -1.65 -8.77
CA PHE A 180 6.60 -1.38 -7.37
C PHE A 180 8.11 -1.20 -7.21
N GLU A 181 8.94 -2.01 -7.86
CA GLU A 181 10.40 -1.86 -7.87
C GLU A 181 10.82 -0.52 -8.49
N ASP A 182 10.19 -0.09 -9.59
CA ASP A 182 10.44 1.22 -10.20
C ASP A 182 10.16 2.36 -9.23
N PHE A 183 9.03 2.30 -8.48
CA PHE A 183 8.72 3.31 -7.46
C PHE A 183 9.71 3.25 -6.30
N ASN A 184 10.13 2.07 -5.89
CA ASN A 184 11.15 1.93 -4.85
C ASN A 184 12.50 2.50 -5.30
N ARG A 185 12.94 2.22 -6.53
CA ARG A 185 14.21 2.70 -7.11
C ARG A 185 14.32 4.23 -7.11
N ILE A 186 13.21 4.96 -7.22
CA ILE A 186 13.19 6.42 -7.12
C ILE A 186 13.02 6.93 -5.69
N GLY A 187 13.14 6.06 -4.67
CA GLY A 187 13.20 6.41 -3.25
C GLY A 187 11.89 6.29 -2.47
N THR A 188 10.81 5.77 -3.07
CA THR A 188 9.57 5.46 -2.33
C THR A 188 9.80 4.25 -1.43
N THR A 189 9.43 4.35 -0.16
CA THR A 189 9.37 3.19 0.73
C THR A 189 8.17 2.34 0.36
N VAL A 190 8.35 1.03 0.18
CA VAL A 190 7.29 0.14 -0.28
C VAL A 190 7.09 -1.00 0.72
N MET A 191 5.85 -1.26 1.12
CA MET A 191 5.49 -2.45 1.91
C MET A 191 4.35 -3.19 1.22
N ILE A 192 4.58 -4.45 0.88
CA ILE A 192 3.64 -5.30 0.15
C ILE A 192 3.27 -6.50 1.01
N ALA A 193 2.00 -6.62 1.38
CA ALA A 193 1.49 -7.87 1.92
C ALA A 193 1.19 -8.83 0.77
N SER A 194 1.78 -10.02 0.82
CA SER A 194 1.53 -11.09 -0.15
C SER A 194 1.73 -12.46 0.48
N HIS A 195 1.02 -13.45 -0.05
CA HIS A 195 1.20 -14.86 0.29
C HIS A 195 1.91 -15.65 -0.83
N ASP A 196 2.24 -15.03 -1.95
CA ASP A 196 2.96 -15.66 -3.07
C ASP A 196 4.47 -15.71 -2.76
N LEU A 197 4.88 -16.78 -2.11
CA LEU A 197 6.28 -17.00 -1.73
C LEU A 197 7.20 -17.19 -2.95
N ALA A 198 6.69 -17.73 -4.06
CA ALA A 198 7.47 -17.93 -5.27
C ALA A 198 7.81 -16.59 -5.95
N LEU A 199 6.86 -15.67 -5.98
CA LEU A 199 7.07 -14.32 -6.48
C LEU A 199 8.04 -13.53 -5.57
N ILE A 200 7.84 -13.60 -4.25
CA ILE A 200 8.68 -12.91 -3.25
C ILE A 200 10.15 -13.38 -3.38
N ALA A 201 10.38 -14.69 -3.48
CA ALA A 201 11.74 -15.25 -3.58
C ALA A 201 12.52 -14.77 -4.81
N ARG A 202 11.83 -14.41 -5.91
CA ARG A 202 12.46 -13.89 -7.14
C ARG A 202 12.94 -12.44 -7.02
N LEU A 203 12.39 -11.70 -6.08
CA LEU A 203 12.59 -10.24 -6.01
C LEU A 203 13.67 -9.83 -5.02
N SER A 204 14.23 -10.76 -4.25
CA SER A 204 15.36 -10.56 -3.33
C SER A 204 15.23 -9.30 -2.46
N HIS A 205 14.06 -9.08 -1.86
CA HIS A 205 13.81 -8.00 -0.90
C HIS A 205 13.57 -8.59 0.50
N ARG A 206 13.75 -7.78 1.52
CA ARG A 206 13.51 -8.14 2.92
C ARG A 206 12.09 -8.66 3.15
N VAL A 207 11.95 -9.72 3.96
CA VAL A 207 10.69 -10.39 4.24
C VAL A 207 10.39 -10.40 5.74
N LEU A 208 9.27 -9.79 6.12
CA LEU A 208 8.69 -9.89 7.45
C LEU A 208 7.63 -10.99 7.45
N ARG A 209 7.85 -12.06 8.20
CA ARG A 209 6.91 -13.18 8.26
C ARG A 209 6.06 -13.14 9.52
N LEU A 210 4.74 -13.09 9.33
CA LEU A 210 3.77 -13.12 10.41
C LEU A 210 3.14 -14.52 10.56
N ARG A 211 2.93 -14.91 11.82
CA ARG A 211 2.10 -16.05 12.22
C ARG A 211 1.34 -15.70 13.49
N GLU A 212 0.01 -15.88 13.47
CA GLU A 212 -0.85 -15.65 14.64
C GLU A 212 -0.62 -14.28 15.30
N GLY A 213 -0.50 -13.23 14.48
CA GLY A 213 -0.27 -11.88 14.95
C GLY A 213 1.13 -11.58 15.48
N ARG A 214 2.08 -12.48 15.36
CA ARG A 214 3.47 -12.33 15.81
C ARG A 214 4.45 -12.31 14.65
N LEU A 215 5.51 -11.54 14.77
CA LEU A 215 6.64 -11.61 13.84
C LEU A 215 7.47 -12.84 14.20
N ILE A 216 7.60 -13.80 13.27
CA ILE A 216 8.35 -15.05 13.46
C ILE A 216 9.69 -15.04 12.76
N SER A 217 9.86 -14.24 11.69
CA SER A 217 11.16 -13.97 11.09
C SER A 217 11.17 -12.57 10.48
N ASP A 218 12.37 -12.02 10.41
CA ASP A 218 12.74 -10.75 9.79
C ASP A 218 14.04 -11.02 9.02
N GLU A 219 13.90 -11.33 7.74
CA GLU A 219 14.98 -11.85 6.90
C GLU A 219 15.35 -10.78 5.89
N ASP A 220 16.60 -10.32 5.90
CA ASP A 220 17.13 -9.48 4.83
C ASP A 220 17.15 -10.25 3.50
N ALA A 221 17.17 -9.52 2.40
CA ALA A 221 17.32 -10.09 1.07
C ALA A 221 18.60 -10.94 1.01
N ALA A 222 18.46 -12.19 0.58
CA ALA A 222 19.57 -13.11 0.39
C ALA A 222 20.44 -12.71 -0.83
#